data_a9585742bb9107d1cb6c2e0d04bf6d56
#
_entry.id   a9585742bb9107d1cb6c2e0d04bf6d56
#
_cell.length_a   1.000
_cell.length_b   1.000
_cell.length_c   1.000
_cell.angle_alpha   90.00
_cell.angle_beta   90.00
_cell.angle_gamma   90.00
#
_symmetry.space_group_name_H-M   'P 1'
#
loop_
_entity.id
_entity.type
_entity.pdbx_description
1 polymer ?
#
loop_
_entity_poly.entity_id
_entity_poly.type
_entity_poly.pdbx_seq_one_letter_code
_entity_poly.pdbx_strand_id
1 'polypeptide(L)'
;MAHPQIAVFARLADGNAQAVRRIEGQKTMLARTMHSIFYDAVHDEIILPNAFSAAVLTFRGDADGEEAPIRVIQGPKTGLLFTDQLDVDPIHNEIFVPMRNDEGGVIHVFDRGANGDVAPIRKLGGPDSGISGNRVTVDPEHNLLLIDVDGGLGIFNREDSGNVKPMRIITGGPKSGTTRPREAFMVPGTRNFVATTRRYGATPKSQVATSNFQTPAEAESFIGVWSIDDEGDAPPRWTIAHNIFKEVRNLALDPKNKTVMAADKGLNAILTFSFPEAFESATATR
;
A
#
# COMPACT_ATOMS: atom_id res chain seq x y z
N MET A 1 17.34 -13.77 15.54
CA MET A 1 16.42 -12.63 15.33
C MET A 1 16.56 -12.17 13.89
N ALA A 2 15.45 -11.97 13.17
CA ALA A 2 15.53 -11.38 11.84
C ALA A 2 16.02 -9.93 11.96
N HIS A 3 17.05 -9.56 11.20
CA HIS A 3 17.51 -8.18 11.11
C HIS A 3 16.62 -7.43 10.11
N PRO A 4 16.29 -6.15 10.36
CA PRO A 4 15.61 -5.32 9.36
C PRO A 4 16.46 -5.25 8.10
N GLN A 5 15.84 -5.54 6.95
CA GLN A 5 16.53 -5.51 5.65
C GLN A 5 15.54 -5.27 4.51
N ILE A 6 16.03 -4.73 3.41
CA ILE A 6 15.39 -4.78 2.10
C ILE A 6 16.15 -5.81 1.28
N ALA A 7 15.49 -6.88 0.87
CA ALA A 7 16.09 -7.92 0.05
C ALA A 7 15.56 -7.81 -1.38
N VAL A 8 16.46 -7.74 -2.34
CA VAL A 8 16.14 -7.68 -3.77
C VAL A 8 16.41 -9.04 -4.40
N PHE A 9 15.42 -9.57 -5.10
CA PHE A 9 15.50 -10.85 -5.79
C PHE A 9 15.45 -10.64 -7.30
N ALA A 10 16.04 -11.55 -8.05
CA ALA A 10 15.84 -11.58 -9.50
C ALA A 10 14.34 -11.77 -9.80
N ARG A 11 13.82 -11.06 -10.81
CA ARG A 11 12.38 -11.07 -11.15
C ARG A 11 11.80 -12.48 -11.39
N LEU A 12 12.61 -13.39 -11.92
CA LEU A 12 12.22 -14.78 -12.19
C LEU A 12 12.75 -15.75 -11.11
N ALA A 13 13.12 -15.23 -9.93
CA ALA A 13 13.52 -16.08 -8.82
C ALA A 13 12.37 -16.99 -8.41
N ASP A 14 12.70 -18.25 -8.12
CA ASP A 14 11.74 -19.27 -7.72
C ASP A 14 12.31 -20.11 -6.57
N GLY A 15 11.41 -20.73 -5.81
CA GLY A 15 11.75 -21.56 -4.67
C GLY A 15 12.52 -20.78 -3.59
N ASN A 16 13.60 -21.36 -3.09
CA ASN A 16 14.44 -20.75 -2.06
C ASN A 16 15.63 -19.99 -2.65
N ALA A 17 15.35 -19.11 -3.62
CA ALA A 17 16.36 -18.31 -4.27
C ALA A 17 17.05 -17.35 -3.29
N GLN A 18 18.33 -17.09 -3.50
CA GLN A 18 19.07 -16.09 -2.74
C GLN A 18 18.79 -14.68 -3.26
N ALA A 19 18.72 -13.71 -2.35
CA ALA A 19 18.67 -12.31 -2.74
C ALA A 19 19.94 -11.93 -3.51
N VAL A 20 19.76 -11.19 -4.60
CA VAL A 20 20.89 -10.68 -5.41
C VAL A 20 21.55 -9.47 -4.77
N ARG A 21 20.84 -8.79 -3.87
CA ARG A 21 21.29 -7.58 -3.17
C ARG A 21 20.50 -7.41 -1.87
N ARG A 22 21.11 -6.81 -0.86
CA ARG A 22 20.45 -6.46 0.42
C ARG A 22 20.89 -5.11 0.91
N ILE A 23 19.94 -4.33 1.40
CA ILE A 23 20.21 -3.12 2.19
C ILE A 23 19.97 -3.52 3.64
N GLU A 24 21.02 -3.55 4.46
CA GLU A 24 20.96 -4.01 5.85
C GLU A 24 22.11 -3.41 6.66
N GLY A 25 21.96 -3.35 7.99
CA GLY A 25 22.97 -2.83 8.89
C GLY A 25 22.58 -1.51 9.55
N GLN A 26 23.38 -1.04 10.49
CA GLN A 26 23.03 0.09 11.37
C GLN A 26 22.93 1.42 10.64
N LYS A 27 23.80 1.67 9.66
CA LYS A 27 23.79 2.94 8.90
C LYS A 27 22.56 3.10 8.05
N THR A 28 21.87 2.01 7.72
CA THR A 28 20.63 2.06 6.94
C THR A 28 19.47 2.71 7.69
N MET A 29 19.56 2.81 9.01
CA MET A 29 18.47 3.28 9.89
C MET A 29 17.21 2.42 9.82
N LEU A 30 17.21 1.29 9.12
CA LEU A 30 16.05 0.41 9.02
C LEU A 30 15.67 -0.12 10.40
N ALA A 31 14.39 -0.01 10.75
CA ALA A 31 13.83 -0.55 11.99
C ALA A 31 12.89 -1.73 11.70
N ARG A 32 12.43 -2.38 12.74
CA ARG A 32 11.38 -3.40 12.62
C ARG A 32 10.06 -2.78 12.17
N THR A 33 9.19 -3.60 11.62
CA THR A 33 7.80 -3.22 11.33
C THR A 33 7.70 -2.17 10.21
N MET A 34 8.45 -2.38 9.14
CA MET A 34 8.23 -1.68 7.88
C MET A 34 7.18 -2.46 7.10
N HIS A 35 6.01 -1.85 6.84
CA HIS A 35 4.90 -2.52 6.21
C HIS A 35 4.66 -2.08 4.77
N SER A 36 5.39 -1.07 4.30
CA SER A 36 5.31 -0.56 2.95
C SER A 36 6.69 -0.25 2.40
N ILE A 37 6.81 -0.32 1.10
CA ILE A 37 7.97 0.08 0.34
C ILE A 37 7.48 0.57 -1.02
N PHE A 38 8.00 1.69 -1.47
CA PHE A 38 7.73 2.24 -2.79
C PHE A 38 9.03 2.31 -3.58
N TYR A 39 9.00 1.86 -4.83
CA TYR A 39 10.08 2.07 -5.78
C TYR A 39 9.67 3.11 -6.80
N ASP A 40 10.31 4.26 -6.75
CA ASP A 40 10.16 5.35 -7.71
C ASP A 40 11.05 5.07 -8.93
N ALA A 41 10.44 4.53 -9.98
CA ALA A 41 11.15 4.22 -11.21
C ALA A 41 11.52 5.45 -12.04
N VAL A 42 10.94 6.61 -11.76
CA VAL A 42 11.25 7.88 -12.46
C VAL A 42 12.59 8.44 -11.95
N HIS A 43 12.82 8.34 -10.65
CA HIS A 43 13.99 8.92 -9.99
C HIS A 43 14.99 7.88 -9.51
N ASP A 44 14.70 6.58 -9.70
CA ASP A 44 15.49 5.44 -9.23
C ASP A 44 15.75 5.52 -7.72
N GLU A 45 14.64 5.58 -6.94
CA GLU A 45 14.68 5.69 -5.48
C GLU A 45 13.80 4.63 -4.81
N ILE A 46 14.25 4.17 -3.64
CA ILE A 46 13.47 3.31 -2.74
C ILE A 46 13.02 4.16 -1.57
N ILE A 47 11.73 4.29 -1.35
CA ILE A 47 11.13 5.13 -0.32
C ILE A 47 10.29 4.26 0.61
N LEU A 48 10.48 4.41 1.92
CA LEU A 48 9.76 3.60 2.89
C LEU A 48 9.50 4.32 4.22
N PRO A 49 8.40 3.99 4.89
CA PRO A 49 8.12 4.48 6.23
C PRO A 49 8.93 3.67 7.24
N ASN A 50 9.44 4.34 8.28
CA ASN A 50 10.12 3.72 9.41
C ASN A 50 9.31 3.98 10.67
N ALA A 51 8.41 3.05 10.99
CA ALA A 51 7.35 3.26 11.97
C ALA A 51 7.86 3.68 13.36
N PHE A 52 8.82 2.95 13.91
CA PHE A 52 9.29 3.20 15.29
C PHE A 52 10.15 4.45 15.44
N SER A 53 10.75 4.92 14.37
CA SER A 53 11.51 6.17 14.39
C SER A 53 10.71 7.38 13.93
N ALA A 54 9.43 7.19 13.57
CA ALA A 54 8.57 8.22 13.01
C ALA A 54 9.28 8.98 11.87
N ALA A 55 9.76 8.24 10.88
CA ALA A 55 10.55 8.76 9.78
C ALA A 55 10.12 8.20 8.43
N VAL A 56 10.45 8.92 7.36
CA VAL A 56 10.47 8.41 6.00
C VAL A 56 11.91 8.35 5.53
N LEU A 57 12.33 7.18 5.04
CA LEU A 57 13.69 6.96 4.54
C LEU A 57 13.66 6.86 3.02
N THR A 58 14.61 7.50 2.35
CA THR A 58 14.82 7.39 0.91
C THR A 58 16.23 6.91 0.62
N PHE A 59 16.34 5.83 -0.15
CA PHE A 59 17.59 5.28 -0.64
C PHE A 59 17.68 5.43 -2.15
N ARG A 60 18.89 5.35 -2.71
CA ARG A 60 19.07 5.15 -4.13
C ARG A 60 18.49 3.79 -4.55
N GLY A 61 18.00 3.68 -5.78
CA GLY A 61 17.43 2.42 -6.27
C GLY A 61 18.44 1.29 -6.32
N ASP A 62 19.73 1.59 -6.51
CA ASP A 62 20.84 0.65 -6.55
C ASP A 62 21.59 0.47 -5.20
N ALA A 63 21.09 1.07 -4.10
CA ALA A 63 21.72 0.96 -2.79
C ALA A 63 21.93 -0.50 -2.36
N ASP A 64 23.10 -0.80 -1.76
CA ASP A 64 23.50 -2.15 -1.34
C ASP A 64 24.30 -2.12 -0.03
N GLY A 65 24.26 -3.21 0.72
CA GLY A 65 24.97 -3.35 1.97
C GLY A 65 24.50 -2.36 3.04
N GLU A 66 25.44 -1.83 3.81
CA GLU A 66 25.18 -0.89 4.90
C GLU A 66 25.17 0.58 4.42
N GLU A 67 24.47 0.84 3.34
CA GLU A 67 24.36 2.20 2.80
C GLU A 67 23.32 3.03 3.57
N ALA A 68 23.69 4.26 3.92
CA ALA A 68 22.77 5.18 4.59
C ALA A 68 21.72 5.72 3.61
N PRO A 69 20.50 6.08 4.10
CA PRO A 69 19.52 6.75 3.24
C PRO A 69 20.08 8.11 2.77
N ILE A 70 19.74 8.46 1.53
CA ILE A 70 20.13 9.75 0.92
C ILE A 70 19.26 10.90 1.43
N ARG A 71 18.07 10.63 1.93
CA ARG A 71 17.17 11.58 2.60
C ARG A 71 16.43 10.91 3.73
N VAL A 72 16.17 11.69 4.80
CA VAL A 72 15.39 11.26 5.96
C VAL A 72 14.44 12.39 6.34
N ILE A 73 13.14 12.18 6.28
CA ILE A 73 12.15 13.10 6.84
C ILE A 73 11.87 12.64 8.26
N GLN A 74 12.30 13.43 9.26
CA GLN A 74 12.16 13.09 10.68
C GLN A 74 12.28 14.33 11.54
N GLY A 75 11.50 14.41 12.58
CA GLY A 75 11.58 15.47 13.60
C GLY A 75 10.20 16.02 13.97
N PRO A 76 10.13 16.87 15.02
CA PRO A 76 8.86 17.34 15.58
C PRO A 76 8.01 18.17 14.60
N LYS A 77 8.61 18.91 13.67
CA LYS A 77 7.86 19.70 12.67
C LYS A 77 7.14 18.84 11.65
N THR A 78 7.65 17.62 11.40
CA THR A 78 7.02 16.70 10.47
C THR A 78 5.63 16.28 10.94
N GLY A 79 5.41 16.26 12.24
CA GLY A 79 4.21 15.71 12.86
C GLY A 79 4.05 14.22 12.59
N LEU A 80 5.08 13.53 12.11
CA LEU A 80 5.05 12.08 11.94
C LEU A 80 4.98 11.39 13.30
N LEU A 81 4.15 10.37 13.36
CA LEU A 81 3.99 9.48 14.51
C LEU A 81 4.41 8.08 14.09
N PHE A 82 3.63 7.07 14.44
CA PHE A 82 3.83 5.71 13.96
C PHE A 82 3.43 5.61 12.48
N THR A 83 4.41 5.71 11.57
CA THR A 83 4.20 5.69 10.11
C THR A 83 4.32 4.28 9.58
N ASP A 84 3.22 3.68 9.20
CA ASP A 84 3.13 2.27 8.83
C ASP A 84 3.16 2.06 7.31
N GLN A 85 2.58 3.00 6.58
CA GLN A 85 2.48 2.97 5.13
C GLN A 85 2.77 4.34 4.52
N LEU A 86 3.03 4.36 3.25
CA LEU A 86 3.10 5.55 2.40
C LEU A 86 2.83 5.18 0.94
N ASP A 87 2.53 6.19 0.15
CA ASP A 87 2.60 6.11 -1.30
C ASP A 87 3.25 7.38 -1.87
N VAL A 88 3.71 7.32 -3.11
CA VAL A 88 4.48 8.39 -3.73
C VAL A 88 3.92 8.73 -5.10
N ASP A 89 3.78 10.01 -5.37
CA ASP A 89 3.52 10.54 -6.69
C ASP A 89 4.83 11.05 -7.31
N PRO A 90 5.48 10.28 -8.18
CA PRO A 90 6.73 10.68 -8.80
C PRO A 90 6.54 11.77 -9.87
N ILE A 91 5.31 11.94 -10.39
CA ILE A 91 4.99 12.93 -11.42
C ILE A 91 4.88 14.33 -10.80
N HIS A 92 4.19 14.44 -9.67
CA HIS A 92 3.98 15.72 -8.98
C HIS A 92 4.94 15.92 -7.79
N ASN A 93 5.88 14.99 -7.57
CA ASN A 93 6.89 15.05 -6.51
C ASN A 93 6.31 15.15 -5.10
N GLU A 94 5.39 14.24 -4.76
CA GLU A 94 4.74 14.22 -3.45
C GLU A 94 4.85 12.84 -2.78
N ILE A 95 5.02 12.85 -1.45
CA ILE A 95 4.96 11.66 -0.60
C ILE A 95 3.74 11.78 0.30
N PHE A 96 2.85 10.81 0.25
CA PHE A 96 1.63 10.73 1.05
C PHE A 96 1.84 9.77 2.22
N VAL A 97 1.74 10.28 3.44
CA VAL A 97 1.97 9.49 4.66
C VAL A 97 0.70 9.49 5.49
N PRO A 98 -0.05 8.38 5.49
CA PRO A 98 -1.21 8.23 6.35
C PRO A 98 -0.78 8.04 7.79
N MET A 99 -1.48 8.68 8.68
CA MET A 99 -1.29 8.55 10.12
C MET A 99 -2.62 8.50 10.84
N ARG A 100 -2.56 8.07 12.08
CA ARG A 100 -3.70 8.08 12.98
C ARG A 100 -3.32 8.76 14.29
N ASN A 101 -4.15 9.68 14.70
CA ASN A 101 -4.07 10.35 16.00
C ASN A 101 -5.40 10.19 16.77
N ASP A 102 -5.51 10.82 17.92
CA ASP A 102 -6.72 10.76 18.76
C ASP A 102 -7.96 11.38 18.09
N GLU A 103 -7.78 12.23 17.10
CA GLU A 103 -8.84 12.90 16.34
C GLU A 103 -9.29 12.11 15.10
N GLY A 104 -8.60 11.00 14.77
CA GLY A 104 -8.89 10.17 13.61
C GLY A 104 -7.70 9.99 12.68
N GLY A 105 -7.98 9.63 11.42
CA GLY A 105 -6.96 9.49 10.38
C GLY A 105 -6.62 10.82 9.72
N VAL A 106 -5.36 10.99 9.34
CA VAL A 106 -4.86 12.15 8.61
C VAL A 106 -3.78 11.73 7.61
N ILE A 107 -3.78 12.31 6.43
CA ILE A 107 -2.70 12.16 5.44
C ILE A 107 -1.82 13.39 5.52
N HIS A 108 -0.54 13.21 5.83
CA HIS A 108 0.47 14.25 5.67
C HIS A 108 1.12 14.11 4.30
N VAL A 109 1.22 15.22 3.59
CA VAL A 109 1.85 15.28 2.27
C VAL A 109 3.15 16.06 2.37
N PHE A 110 4.23 15.47 1.89
CA PHE A 110 5.55 16.08 1.86
C PHE A 110 6.01 16.23 0.42
N ASP A 111 6.89 17.22 0.18
CA ASP A 111 7.67 17.25 -1.05
C ASP A 111 8.59 16.01 -1.10
N ARG A 112 8.71 15.38 -2.28
CA ARG A 112 9.51 14.15 -2.46
C ARG A 112 11.00 14.39 -2.16
N GLY A 113 11.50 15.58 -2.42
CA GLY A 113 12.87 15.97 -2.12
C GLY A 113 13.10 16.41 -0.68
N ALA A 114 12.07 16.41 0.18
CA ALA A 114 12.18 16.85 1.56
C ALA A 114 13.21 16.04 2.36
N ASN A 115 13.93 16.71 3.25
CA ASN A 115 14.95 16.11 4.11
C ASN A 115 15.01 16.85 5.45
N GLY A 116 15.17 16.12 6.55
CA GLY A 116 15.26 16.64 7.91
C GLY A 116 13.91 16.94 8.55
N ASP A 117 13.91 17.88 9.50
CA ASP A 117 12.73 18.28 10.28
C ASP A 117 11.91 19.35 9.54
N VAL A 118 11.09 18.92 8.60
CA VAL A 118 10.25 19.77 7.75
C VAL A 118 8.77 19.56 8.04
N ALA A 119 7.98 20.61 7.92
CA ALA A 119 6.52 20.48 8.00
C ALA A 119 5.96 19.89 6.71
N PRO A 120 4.83 19.15 6.78
CA PRO A 120 4.13 18.73 5.57
C PRO A 120 3.64 19.96 4.79
N ILE A 121 3.66 19.87 3.46
CA ILE A 121 3.16 20.92 2.57
C ILE A 121 1.64 21.04 2.60
N ARG A 122 0.92 19.95 2.93
CA ARG A 122 -0.52 19.95 3.23
C ARG A 122 -0.91 18.73 4.06
N LYS A 123 -2.11 18.81 4.61
CA LYS A 123 -2.73 17.75 5.41
C LYS A 123 -4.17 17.56 4.96
N LEU A 124 -4.60 16.31 4.82
CA LEU A 124 -5.99 15.93 4.52
C LEU A 124 -6.50 15.09 5.68
N GLY A 125 -7.58 15.51 6.32
CA GLY A 125 -8.18 14.78 7.45
C GLY A 125 -9.16 15.66 8.22
N GLY A 126 -9.92 15.04 9.08
CA GLY A 126 -10.94 15.65 9.88
C GLY A 126 -12.24 14.84 9.86
N PRO A 127 -13.24 15.21 10.69
CA PRO A 127 -14.43 14.38 10.89
C PRO A 127 -15.23 14.12 9.61
N ASP A 128 -15.30 15.06 8.68
CA ASP A 128 -16.04 14.87 7.43
C ASP A 128 -15.31 13.98 6.42
N SER A 129 -13.98 13.86 6.54
CA SER A 129 -13.20 13.01 5.66
C SER A 129 -13.45 11.52 5.90
N GLY A 130 -13.84 11.17 7.12
CA GLY A 130 -14.03 9.78 7.52
C GLY A 130 -12.76 8.92 7.45
N ILE A 131 -11.57 9.53 7.31
CA ILE A 131 -10.31 8.79 7.24
C ILE A 131 -10.11 8.02 8.53
N SER A 132 -10.06 6.69 8.44
CA SER A 132 -10.02 5.81 9.61
C SER A 132 -8.88 4.80 9.57
N GLY A 133 -8.28 4.62 8.40
CA GLY A 133 -7.18 3.70 8.15
C GLY A 133 -5.82 4.38 8.10
N ASN A 134 -4.83 3.56 7.85
CA ASN A 134 -3.43 3.96 7.68
C ASN A 134 -2.92 3.67 6.25
N ARG A 135 -3.82 3.67 5.27
CA ARG A 135 -3.48 3.38 3.88
C ARG A 135 -3.90 4.53 2.97
N VAL A 136 -3.05 4.79 2.02
CA VAL A 136 -3.28 5.71 0.91
C VAL A 136 -2.70 5.09 -0.35
N THR A 137 -3.36 5.33 -1.47
CA THR A 137 -2.86 5.04 -2.81
C THR A 137 -3.07 6.26 -3.66
N VAL A 138 -2.04 6.71 -4.34
CA VAL A 138 -2.12 7.83 -5.27
C VAL A 138 -2.35 7.34 -6.69
N ASP A 139 -3.22 8.05 -7.40
CA ASP A 139 -3.40 7.94 -8.85
C ASP A 139 -2.95 9.24 -9.50
N PRO A 140 -1.68 9.33 -9.93
CA PRO A 140 -1.16 10.55 -10.54
C PRO A 140 -1.81 10.89 -11.88
N GLU A 141 -2.25 9.86 -12.62
CA GLU A 141 -2.81 10.02 -13.98
C GLU A 141 -4.21 10.67 -13.95
N HIS A 142 -5.02 10.36 -12.92
CA HIS A 142 -6.36 10.91 -12.78
C HIS A 142 -6.48 11.93 -11.65
N ASN A 143 -5.36 12.29 -11.02
CA ASN A 143 -5.29 13.26 -9.92
C ASN A 143 -6.16 12.87 -8.70
N LEU A 144 -6.09 11.60 -8.30
CA LEU A 144 -6.92 11.03 -7.23
C LEU A 144 -6.09 10.41 -6.10
N LEU A 145 -6.75 10.30 -4.94
CA LEU A 145 -6.30 9.49 -3.80
C LEU A 145 -7.37 8.46 -3.44
N LEU A 146 -6.94 7.24 -3.19
CA LEU A 146 -7.74 6.17 -2.63
C LEU A 146 -7.29 5.98 -1.17
N ILE A 147 -8.18 6.20 -0.22
CA ILE A 147 -7.84 6.23 1.21
C ILE A 147 -8.82 5.36 2.00
N ASP A 148 -8.30 4.61 2.97
CA ASP A 148 -9.15 3.88 3.93
C ASP A 148 -10.02 4.88 4.72
N VAL A 149 -11.34 4.79 4.57
CA VAL A 149 -12.31 5.58 5.32
C VAL A 149 -13.28 4.69 6.09
N ASP A 150 -14.09 5.29 6.94
CA ASP A 150 -15.17 4.58 7.61
C ASP A 150 -16.12 3.98 6.58
N GLY A 151 -16.29 2.68 6.66
CA GLY A 151 -17.17 1.91 5.77
C GLY A 151 -16.56 1.47 4.43
N GLY A 152 -15.34 1.90 4.04
CA GLY A 152 -14.80 1.48 2.75
C GLY A 152 -13.49 2.11 2.32
N LEU A 153 -13.36 2.25 1.01
CA LEU A 153 -12.27 2.94 0.34
C LEU A 153 -12.82 4.25 -0.24
N GLY A 154 -12.40 5.37 0.32
CA GLY A 154 -12.81 6.71 -0.12
C GLY A 154 -11.94 7.20 -1.27
N ILE A 155 -12.56 7.87 -2.25
CA ILE A 155 -11.88 8.50 -3.37
C ILE A 155 -11.93 10.01 -3.20
N PHE A 156 -10.75 10.65 -3.20
CA PHE A 156 -10.54 12.09 -3.03
C PHE A 156 -9.77 12.66 -4.22
N ASN A 157 -9.77 13.98 -4.39
CA ASN A 157 -8.79 14.62 -5.26
C ASN A 157 -7.40 14.58 -4.61
N ARG A 158 -6.36 14.41 -5.41
CA ARG A 158 -4.97 14.39 -4.92
C ARG A 158 -4.59 15.68 -4.17
N GLU A 159 -5.15 16.80 -4.58
CA GLU A 159 -4.87 18.12 -4.02
C GLU A 159 -5.76 18.50 -2.83
N ASP A 160 -6.69 17.65 -2.45
CA ASP A 160 -7.57 17.91 -1.31
C ASP A 160 -6.76 18.18 -0.04
N SER A 161 -7.26 19.10 0.79
CA SER A 161 -6.62 19.55 2.03
C SER A 161 -7.68 19.88 3.09
N GLY A 162 -7.32 19.69 4.35
CA GLY A 162 -8.23 19.95 5.47
C GLY A 162 -9.34 18.92 5.58
N ASN A 163 -10.47 19.36 6.11
CA ASN A 163 -11.63 18.52 6.39
C ASN A 163 -12.61 18.50 5.22
N VAL A 164 -12.38 17.59 4.27
CA VAL A 164 -13.24 17.41 3.08
C VAL A 164 -13.80 16.00 3.01
N LYS A 165 -14.98 15.85 2.43
CA LYS A 165 -15.63 14.54 2.20
C LYS A 165 -15.03 13.84 0.98
N PRO A 166 -14.97 12.49 0.97
CA PRO A 166 -14.65 11.76 -0.24
C PRO A 166 -15.70 12.02 -1.32
N MET A 167 -15.26 12.07 -2.57
CA MET A 167 -16.16 12.16 -3.73
C MET A 167 -17.05 10.92 -3.87
N ARG A 168 -16.51 9.76 -3.55
CA ARG A 168 -17.16 8.45 -3.58
C ARG A 168 -16.58 7.54 -2.51
N ILE A 169 -17.34 6.53 -2.11
CA ILE A 169 -16.86 5.45 -1.24
C ILE A 169 -17.23 4.12 -1.89
N ILE A 170 -16.22 3.28 -2.10
CA ILE A 170 -16.40 1.88 -2.50
C ILE A 170 -16.48 1.06 -1.22
N THR A 171 -17.64 0.51 -0.95
CA THR A 171 -17.91 -0.27 0.26
C THR A 171 -17.71 -1.77 0.00
N GLY A 172 -17.63 -2.56 1.06
CA GLY A 172 -17.81 -4.00 0.98
C GLY A 172 -19.27 -4.40 1.13
N GLY A 173 -19.57 -5.65 0.77
CA GLY A 173 -20.90 -6.22 0.90
C GLY A 173 -21.07 -7.56 0.20
N PRO A 174 -22.32 -8.04 0.11
CA PRO A 174 -22.62 -9.32 -0.52
C PRO A 174 -22.29 -9.38 -2.02
N LYS A 175 -22.42 -8.26 -2.75
CA LYS A 175 -22.17 -8.19 -4.20
C LYS A 175 -20.68 -8.24 -4.50
N SER A 176 -19.89 -7.48 -3.77
CA SER A 176 -18.43 -7.48 -3.89
C SER A 176 -17.79 -8.74 -3.31
N GLY A 177 -18.49 -9.47 -2.46
CA GLY A 177 -17.95 -10.63 -1.77
C GLY A 177 -16.83 -10.33 -0.78
N THR A 178 -16.63 -9.07 -0.45
CA THR A 178 -15.59 -8.61 0.49
C THR A 178 -16.17 -7.74 1.60
N THR A 179 -15.47 -7.63 2.72
CA THR A 179 -15.81 -6.66 3.77
C THR A 179 -15.52 -5.24 3.33
N ARG A 180 -14.44 -5.03 2.59
CA ARG A 180 -14.05 -3.83 1.84
C ARG A 180 -12.78 -4.11 1.03
N PRO A 181 -12.54 -3.40 -0.10
CA PRO A 181 -11.22 -3.38 -0.72
C PRO A 181 -10.18 -2.80 0.25
N ARG A 182 -8.97 -3.34 0.23
CA ARG A 182 -7.85 -2.90 1.07
C ARG A 182 -6.58 -2.91 0.24
N GLU A 183 -5.56 -2.16 0.69
CA GLU A 183 -4.25 -2.16 0.03
C GLU A 183 -4.40 -2.10 -1.50
N ALA A 184 -5.05 -1.02 -1.95
CA ALA A 184 -5.27 -0.77 -3.36
C ALA A 184 -3.96 -0.37 -4.06
N PHE A 185 -3.84 -0.72 -5.34
CA PHE A 185 -2.72 -0.34 -6.20
C PHE A 185 -3.28 0.02 -7.57
N MET A 186 -3.03 1.24 -8.02
CA MET A 186 -3.47 1.68 -9.34
C MET A 186 -2.80 0.86 -10.43
N VAL A 187 -3.57 0.47 -11.43
CA VAL A 187 -3.05 -0.17 -12.63
C VAL A 187 -2.71 0.93 -13.64
N PRO A 188 -1.42 1.21 -13.90
CA PRO A 188 -1.01 2.32 -14.75
C PRO A 188 -1.65 2.28 -16.15
N GLY A 189 -2.02 3.44 -16.66
CA GLY A 189 -2.68 3.58 -17.97
C GLY A 189 -4.15 3.13 -18.00
N THR A 190 -4.76 2.87 -16.85
CA THR A 190 -6.16 2.42 -16.75
C THR A 190 -6.90 3.16 -15.63
N ARG A 191 -8.21 2.97 -15.56
CA ARG A 191 -9.03 3.42 -14.43
C ARG A 191 -9.24 2.31 -13.38
N ASN A 192 -8.47 1.22 -13.48
CA ASN A 192 -8.58 0.09 -12.57
C ASN A 192 -7.58 0.20 -11.43
N PHE A 193 -7.95 -0.37 -10.30
CA PHE A 193 -7.03 -0.68 -9.22
C PHE A 193 -7.19 -2.14 -8.79
N VAL A 194 -6.10 -2.73 -8.37
CA VAL A 194 -6.06 -4.07 -7.78
C VAL A 194 -6.02 -3.92 -6.28
N ALA A 195 -6.83 -4.66 -5.56
CA ALA A 195 -6.85 -4.60 -4.10
C ALA A 195 -6.86 -5.99 -3.46
N THR A 196 -6.20 -6.10 -2.31
CA THR A 196 -6.39 -7.24 -1.42
C THR A 196 -7.74 -7.12 -0.72
N THR A 197 -8.34 -8.25 -0.40
CA THR A 197 -9.64 -8.27 0.27
C THR A 197 -9.72 -9.36 1.31
N ARG A 198 -10.70 -9.20 2.21
CA ARG A 198 -11.15 -10.27 3.08
C ARG A 198 -12.59 -10.62 2.70
N ARG A 199 -12.92 -11.91 2.64
CA ARG A 199 -14.27 -12.35 2.28
C ARG A 199 -15.33 -11.73 3.18
N TYR A 200 -16.45 -11.35 2.59
CA TYR A 200 -17.61 -10.85 3.29
C TYR A 200 -18.20 -11.94 4.19
N GLY A 201 -18.54 -11.59 5.43
CA GLY A 201 -19.07 -12.55 6.40
C GLY A 201 -18.03 -13.47 7.04
N ALA A 202 -16.76 -13.40 6.64
CA ALA A 202 -15.70 -14.10 7.36
C ALA A 202 -15.60 -13.53 8.79
N THR A 203 -15.76 -14.39 9.78
CA THR A 203 -15.65 -13.99 11.19
C THR A 203 -14.22 -13.52 11.46
N PRO A 204 -14.01 -12.30 11.98
CA PRO A 204 -12.67 -11.93 12.41
C PRO A 204 -12.24 -12.93 13.48
N LYS A 205 -11.20 -13.70 13.23
CA LYS A 205 -10.58 -14.45 14.31
C LYS A 205 -10.18 -13.45 15.37
N SER A 206 -10.67 -13.68 16.61
CA SER A 206 -10.29 -12.86 17.75
C SER A 206 -8.78 -12.65 17.72
N GLN A 207 -8.34 -11.43 18.00
CA GLN A 207 -6.93 -11.05 18.09
C GLN A 207 -6.24 -11.69 19.29
N VAL A 208 -6.54 -12.95 19.55
CA VAL A 208 -5.74 -13.72 20.48
C VAL A 208 -4.50 -14.13 19.72
N ALA A 209 -3.44 -13.42 19.98
CA ALA A 209 -2.09 -13.79 19.58
C ALA A 209 -1.70 -15.12 20.27
N THR A 210 -2.27 -16.20 19.80
CA THR A 210 -1.75 -17.53 20.10
C THR A 210 -0.78 -17.89 18.99
N SER A 211 0.41 -18.26 19.37
CA SER A 211 1.55 -18.66 18.53
C SER A 211 1.29 -19.90 17.64
N ASN A 212 0.06 -20.35 17.52
CA ASN A 212 -0.32 -21.49 16.71
C ASN A 212 -1.03 -20.99 15.45
N PHE A 213 -0.26 -20.85 14.36
CA PHE A 213 -0.74 -20.59 13.00
C PHE A 213 -1.55 -21.80 12.47
N GLN A 214 -2.74 -22.03 13.00
CA GLN A 214 -3.70 -22.90 12.34
C GLN A 214 -4.59 -22.03 11.45
N THR A 215 -4.40 -22.17 10.14
CA THR A 215 -5.23 -21.53 9.14
C THR A 215 -6.52 -22.31 8.92
N PRO A 216 -7.66 -21.63 8.72
CA PRO A 216 -8.87 -22.28 8.24
C PRO A 216 -8.69 -22.85 6.84
N ALA A 217 -9.45 -23.89 6.54
CA ALA A 217 -9.38 -24.62 5.28
C ALA A 217 -9.87 -23.83 4.04
N GLU A 218 -10.43 -22.64 4.22
CA GLU A 218 -10.91 -21.79 3.10
C GLU A 218 -10.13 -20.49 3.07
N ALA A 219 -9.74 -20.07 1.85
CA ALA A 219 -9.09 -18.79 1.63
C ALA A 219 -10.00 -17.64 2.07
N GLU A 220 -9.66 -16.98 3.19
CA GLU A 220 -10.39 -15.82 3.71
C GLU A 220 -10.11 -14.56 2.89
N SER A 221 -9.18 -14.60 1.95
CA SER A 221 -8.73 -13.47 1.15
C SER A 221 -8.74 -13.80 -0.34
N PHE A 222 -8.94 -12.78 -1.14
CA PHE A 222 -8.73 -12.82 -2.58
C PHE A 222 -8.16 -11.48 -3.05
N ILE A 223 -7.66 -11.44 -4.27
CA ILE A 223 -7.24 -10.22 -4.95
C ILE A 223 -8.33 -9.89 -5.96
N GLY A 224 -8.85 -8.68 -5.93
CA GLY A 224 -9.89 -8.22 -6.85
C GLY A 224 -9.48 -6.99 -7.63
N VAL A 225 -10.15 -6.73 -8.74
CA VAL A 225 -9.98 -5.55 -9.59
C VAL A 225 -11.27 -4.75 -9.61
N TRP A 226 -11.17 -3.47 -9.28
CA TRP A 226 -12.25 -2.49 -9.33
C TRP A 226 -11.84 -1.29 -10.18
N SER A 227 -12.77 -0.40 -10.46
CA SER A 227 -12.50 0.92 -11.06
C SER A 227 -12.58 2.02 -10.01
N ILE A 228 -11.82 3.09 -10.24
CA ILE A 228 -11.97 4.35 -9.50
C ILE A 228 -13.35 5.02 -9.70
N ASP A 229 -14.14 4.54 -10.65
CA ASP A 229 -15.51 5.01 -10.92
C ASP A 229 -16.57 4.22 -10.16
N ASP A 230 -16.19 3.14 -9.49
CA ASP A 230 -17.12 2.34 -8.71
C ASP A 230 -17.57 3.08 -7.44
N GLU A 231 -18.77 2.74 -6.97
CA GLU A 231 -19.36 3.29 -5.74
C GLU A 231 -20.20 2.24 -5.03
N GLY A 232 -20.25 2.31 -3.71
CA GLY A 232 -21.02 1.38 -2.89
C GLY A 232 -20.48 -0.06 -2.95
N ASP A 233 -21.36 -1.05 -2.80
CA ASP A 233 -21.05 -2.48 -2.85
C ASP A 233 -20.93 -2.96 -4.30
N ALA A 234 -19.89 -2.47 -5.01
CA ALA A 234 -19.61 -2.84 -6.39
C ALA A 234 -18.86 -4.19 -6.46
N PRO A 235 -19.28 -5.13 -7.31
CA PRO A 235 -18.54 -6.37 -7.51
C PRO A 235 -17.21 -6.09 -8.22
N PRO A 236 -16.14 -6.87 -7.90
CA PRO A 236 -14.92 -6.78 -8.68
C PRO A 236 -15.15 -7.25 -10.11
N ARG A 237 -14.46 -6.63 -11.06
CA ARG A 237 -14.50 -7.03 -12.48
C ARG A 237 -13.85 -8.38 -12.69
N TRP A 238 -12.73 -8.60 -12.02
CA TRP A 238 -11.97 -9.84 -12.04
C TRP A 238 -11.41 -10.15 -10.66
N THR A 239 -11.12 -11.41 -10.42
CA THR A 239 -10.56 -11.87 -9.15
C THR A 239 -9.47 -12.93 -9.34
N ILE A 240 -8.46 -12.89 -8.49
CA ILE A 240 -7.60 -14.02 -8.22
C ILE A 240 -8.02 -14.57 -6.86
N ALA A 241 -8.63 -15.76 -6.86
CA ALA A 241 -9.00 -16.47 -5.65
C ALA A 241 -8.35 -17.85 -5.71
N HIS A 242 -7.46 -18.15 -4.80
CA HIS A 242 -6.76 -19.42 -4.78
C HIS A 242 -6.57 -19.93 -3.35
N ASN A 243 -6.71 -21.25 -3.18
CA ASN A 243 -6.55 -21.92 -1.88
C ASN A 243 -5.14 -21.78 -1.30
N ILE A 244 -4.17 -21.37 -2.13
CA ILE A 244 -2.81 -21.13 -1.68
C ILE A 244 -2.71 -19.91 -0.76
N PHE A 245 -3.58 -18.91 -0.91
CA PHE A 245 -3.54 -17.71 -0.08
C PHE A 245 -3.79 -18.04 1.39
N LYS A 246 -2.90 -17.53 2.24
CA LYS A 246 -3.03 -17.59 3.69
C LYS A 246 -3.32 -16.23 4.29
N GLU A 247 -2.43 -15.26 4.05
CA GLU A 247 -2.56 -13.90 4.55
C GLU A 247 -1.82 -12.94 3.61
N VAL A 248 -2.48 -12.54 2.52
CA VAL A 248 -1.92 -11.55 1.59
C VAL A 248 -1.88 -10.18 2.29
N ARG A 249 -0.69 -9.58 2.34
CA ARG A 249 -0.44 -8.32 3.05
C ARG A 249 -0.15 -7.16 2.13
N ASN A 250 0.46 -7.40 1.00
CA ASN A 250 0.81 -6.34 0.07
C ASN A 250 0.86 -6.88 -1.35
N LEU A 251 0.73 -5.98 -2.32
CA LEU A 251 0.78 -6.28 -3.74
C LEU A 251 1.86 -5.44 -4.41
N ALA A 252 2.30 -5.91 -5.56
CA ALA A 252 3.04 -5.11 -6.53
C ALA A 252 2.59 -5.50 -7.93
N LEU A 253 2.68 -4.54 -8.84
CA LEU A 253 2.26 -4.72 -10.23
C LEU A 253 3.48 -4.63 -11.15
N ASP A 254 3.54 -5.51 -12.13
CA ASP A 254 4.47 -5.41 -13.26
C ASP A 254 3.65 -5.18 -14.54
N PRO A 255 3.43 -3.93 -14.94
CA PRO A 255 2.61 -3.62 -16.11
C PRO A 255 3.20 -4.14 -17.41
N LYS A 256 4.52 -4.22 -17.51
CA LYS A 256 5.22 -4.70 -18.70
C LYS A 256 4.93 -6.18 -18.97
N ASN A 257 4.89 -6.99 -17.92
CA ASN A 257 4.66 -8.43 -18.03
C ASN A 257 3.22 -8.82 -17.66
N LYS A 258 2.37 -7.84 -17.33
CA LYS A 258 0.97 -8.03 -16.92
C LYS A 258 0.84 -9.04 -15.77
N THR A 259 1.67 -8.85 -14.73
CA THR A 259 1.69 -9.73 -13.56
C THR A 259 1.37 -8.97 -12.29
N VAL A 260 0.73 -9.67 -11.36
CA VAL A 260 0.47 -9.22 -10.00
C VAL A 260 1.30 -10.08 -9.05
N MET A 261 2.09 -9.44 -8.20
CA MET A 261 2.87 -10.10 -7.16
C MET A 261 2.20 -9.87 -5.82
N ALA A 262 2.04 -10.93 -5.03
CA ALA A 262 1.41 -10.89 -3.72
C ALA A 262 2.40 -11.35 -2.64
N ALA A 263 2.64 -10.50 -1.65
CA ALA A 263 3.38 -10.86 -0.46
C ALA A 263 2.44 -11.54 0.53
N ASP A 264 2.60 -12.85 0.71
CA ASP A 264 1.80 -13.63 1.64
C ASP A 264 2.58 -13.92 2.93
N LYS A 265 2.17 -13.26 4.01
CA LYS A 265 2.81 -13.38 5.32
C LYS A 265 2.63 -14.78 5.93
N GLY A 266 1.48 -15.39 5.70
CA GLY A 266 1.17 -16.71 6.24
C GLY A 266 1.98 -17.83 5.59
N LEU A 267 2.40 -17.63 4.33
CA LEU A 267 3.30 -18.53 3.59
C LEU A 267 4.78 -18.15 3.73
N ASN A 268 5.07 -16.93 4.18
CA ASN A 268 6.41 -16.34 4.11
C ASN A 268 6.97 -16.40 2.68
N ALA A 269 6.15 -16.00 1.70
CA ALA A 269 6.45 -16.15 0.28
C ALA A 269 5.92 -14.95 -0.53
N ILE A 270 6.52 -14.76 -1.70
CA ILE A 270 6.00 -13.88 -2.75
C ILE A 270 5.43 -14.80 -3.84
N LEU A 271 4.18 -14.58 -4.18
CA LEU A 271 3.46 -15.30 -5.22
C LEU A 271 3.30 -14.38 -6.43
N THR A 272 3.55 -14.89 -7.63
CA THR A 272 3.40 -14.12 -8.87
C THR A 272 2.32 -14.76 -9.74
N PHE A 273 1.38 -13.94 -10.19
CA PHE A 273 0.27 -14.36 -11.05
C PHE A 273 0.32 -13.61 -12.37
N SER A 274 0.12 -14.31 -13.48
CA SER A 274 -0.23 -13.68 -14.76
C SER A 274 -1.68 -13.21 -14.66
N PHE A 275 -1.91 -11.93 -14.88
CA PHE A 275 -3.24 -11.34 -14.74
C PHE A 275 -3.44 -10.23 -15.77
N PRO A 276 -3.41 -10.55 -17.08
CA PRO A 276 -3.50 -9.57 -18.14
C PRO A 276 -4.79 -8.75 -18.10
N GLU A 277 -5.90 -9.34 -17.64
CA GLU A 277 -7.21 -8.69 -17.58
C GLU A 277 -7.22 -7.45 -16.68
N ALA A 278 -6.43 -7.43 -15.61
CA ALA A 278 -6.31 -6.26 -14.75
C ALA A 278 -5.75 -5.04 -15.48
N PHE A 279 -4.93 -5.27 -16.51
CA PHE A 279 -4.23 -4.25 -17.29
C PHE A 279 -4.98 -3.87 -18.59
N GLU A 280 -6.19 -4.34 -18.77
CA GLU A 280 -7.04 -3.93 -19.89
C GLU A 280 -7.84 -2.70 -19.49
N SER A 281 -7.80 -1.68 -20.33
CA SER A 281 -8.73 -0.56 -20.21
C SER A 281 -10.15 -1.11 -20.34
N ALA A 282 -11.04 -0.77 -19.42
CA ALA A 282 -12.44 -1.13 -19.56
C ALA A 282 -12.94 -0.56 -20.90
N THR A 283 -12.94 -1.38 -21.93
CA THR A 283 -13.70 -1.05 -23.15
C THR A 283 -15.14 -0.95 -22.70
N ALA A 284 -15.72 0.24 -22.85
CA ALA A 284 -17.11 0.48 -22.56
C ALA A 284 -17.93 -0.56 -23.32
N THR A 285 -18.36 -1.59 -22.61
CA THR A 285 -19.41 -2.47 -23.13
C THR A 285 -20.66 -1.60 -23.19
N ARG A 286 -21.03 -1.24 -24.43
CA ARG A 286 -22.26 -0.52 -24.75
C ARG A 286 -23.48 -1.34 -24.38
#